data_feb158470f3c3ee783eb9d714726f68b
#
_entry.id   feb158470f3c3ee783eb9d714726f68b
#
_cell.length_a   1.000
_cell.length_b   1.000
_cell.length_c   1.000
_cell.angle_alpha   90.00
_cell.angle_beta   90.00
_cell.angle_gamma   90.00
#
_symmetry.space_group_name_H-M   'P 1'
#
loop_
_entity.id
_entity.type
_entity.pdbx_description
1 polymer ?
#
loop_
_entity_poly.entity_id
_entity_poly.type
_entity_poly.pdbx_seq_one_letter_code
_entity_poly.pdbx_strand_id
1 'polypeptide(L)'
;MPVMVWIHGGGNNSGTSAQTYYDGTAFARDGVVLVSFNYRLGALGFFTHPATKAANFGLQDQLAALRWVRQNIKAFGGDPGNVTVFGESAGGTDILTLMTTRKAAGYFHEAIVESAGWWNHFPDLAEAQKAGAEIATTLGLPGASATAAQLRALPVEKLTALSDAQETGPVIDHDLLTELPKSAIEHNRIQHIPLIIGTNSNEGSLVSPDAPLAEVAGDLTKADLDELIQLHGVHEDASEAQWIFRDAYFSMPARWVATSESKDAPVFLYRFEYVASFLARRRTAANHGSEIPFVFATWPQYRLTEADQHMTHALHGCWVAFAKTGRPACPDTPRWPAFSVDSDIWMRFGAEIAAAPVSDRAVLNFLQQALQK
;
A
#
# COMPACT_ATOMS: atom_id res chain seq x y z
N MET A 1 -25.61 0.30 -4.33
CA MET A 1 -24.58 -0.75 -4.27
C MET A 1 -23.37 -0.20 -3.51
N PRO A 2 -22.60 -0.99 -2.74
CA PRO A 2 -21.32 -0.56 -2.20
C PRO A 2 -20.39 -0.12 -3.32
N VAL A 3 -19.47 0.78 -3.00
CA VAL A 3 -18.51 1.33 -3.95
C VAL A 3 -17.11 0.94 -3.48
N MET A 4 -16.28 0.43 -4.38
CA MET A 4 -14.87 0.24 -4.14
C MET A 4 -14.07 1.17 -5.04
N VAL A 5 -13.09 1.87 -4.46
CA VAL A 5 -12.24 2.84 -5.18
C VAL A 5 -10.81 2.32 -5.15
N TRP A 6 -10.28 1.96 -6.32
CA TRP A 6 -8.93 1.43 -6.48
C TRP A 6 -7.89 2.53 -6.64
N ILE A 7 -6.85 2.49 -5.82
CA ILE A 7 -5.65 3.33 -5.93
C ILE A 7 -4.48 2.43 -6.29
N HIS A 8 -4.00 2.53 -7.52
CA HIS A 8 -2.93 1.66 -8.02
C HIS A 8 -1.58 1.99 -7.39
N GLY A 9 -0.69 1.00 -7.32
CA GLY A 9 0.68 1.15 -6.87
C GLY A 9 1.64 1.61 -7.98
N GLY A 10 2.92 1.34 -7.76
CA GLY A 10 4.02 1.70 -8.65
C GLY A 10 4.95 2.77 -8.09
N GLY A 11 5.12 2.80 -6.75
CA GLY A 11 6.07 3.69 -6.07
C GLY A 11 5.77 5.19 -6.23
N ASN A 12 4.53 5.57 -6.55
CA ASN A 12 4.16 6.93 -6.91
C ASN A 12 4.91 7.51 -8.14
N ASN A 13 5.67 6.66 -8.84
CA ASN A 13 6.47 7.03 -10.02
C ASN A 13 5.91 6.47 -11.31
N SER A 14 5.29 5.31 -11.26
CA SER A 14 4.76 4.58 -12.42
C SER A 14 3.39 3.99 -12.10
N GLY A 15 2.76 3.39 -13.11
CA GLY A 15 1.47 2.71 -12.96
C GLY A 15 0.33 3.38 -13.71
N THR A 16 -0.77 2.68 -13.78
CA THR A 16 -2.02 3.16 -14.41
C THR A 16 -3.19 2.30 -13.96
N SER A 17 -4.37 2.89 -13.84
CA SER A 17 -5.62 2.17 -13.60
C SER A 17 -6.08 1.32 -14.78
N ALA A 18 -5.45 1.47 -15.95
CA ALA A 18 -5.80 0.75 -17.19
C ALA A 18 -5.10 -0.61 -17.35
N GLN A 19 -4.44 -1.12 -16.31
CA GLN A 19 -3.87 -2.48 -16.33
C GLN A 19 -4.99 -3.52 -16.47
N THR A 20 -4.76 -4.54 -17.30
CA THR A 20 -5.77 -5.57 -17.59
C THR A 20 -6.16 -6.39 -16.35
N TYR A 21 -5.29 -6.49 -15.37
CA TYR A 21 -5.57 -7.18 -14.10
C TYR A 21 -6.36 -6.32 -13.11
N TYR A 22 -6.68 -5.07 -13.42
CA TYR A 22 -7.60 -4.22 -12.66
C TYR A 22 -9.02 -4.17 -13.27
N ASP A 23 -9.36 -5.11 -14.15
CA ASP A 23 -10.71 -5.18 -14.72
C ASP A 23 -11.77 -5.41 -13.63
N GLY A 24 -12.75 -4.54 -13.57
CA GLY A 24 -13.79 -4.54 -12.53
C GLY A 24 -14.98 -5.45 -12.79
N THR A 25 -14.97 -6.23 -13.87
CA THR A 25 -16.11 -7.07 -14.28
C THR A 25 -16.58 -8.01 -13.17
N ALA A 26 -15.68 -8.63 -12.43
CA ALA A 26 -16.02 -9.52 -11.33
C ALA A 26 -16.70 -8.77 -10.18
N PHE A 27 -16.19 -7.60 -9.77
CA PHE A 27 -16.82 -6.75 -8.75
C PHE A 27 -18.22 -6.31 -9.17
N ALA A 28 -18.40 -5.88 -10.44
CA ALA A 28 -19.70 -5.48 -10.96
C ALA A 28 -20.70 -6.65 -10.96
N ARG A 29 -20.28 -7.85 -11.39
CA ARG A 29 -21.09 -9.08 -11.32
C ARG A 29 -21.54 -9.37 -9.89
N ASP A 30 -20.67 -9.14 -8.90
CA ASP A 30 -20.93 -9.43 -7.49
C ASP A 30 -21.57 -8.26 -6.75
N GLY A 31 -22.06 -7.27 -7.50
CA GLY A 31 -22.91 -6.18 -7.00
C GLY A 31 -22.15 -5.03 -6.31
N VAL A 32 -20.92 -4.79 -6.74
CA VAL A 32 -20.06 -3.68 -6.29
C VAL A 32 -19.81 -2.72 -7.45
N VAL A 33 -19.90 -1.42 -7.22
CA VAL A 33 -19.46 -0.41 -8.19
C VAL A 33 -17.97 -0.19 -7.99
N LEU A 34 -17.14 -0.60 -8.96
CA LEU A 34 -15.71 -0.31 -8.96
C LEU A 34 -15.44 1.03 -9.64
N VAL A 35 -14.64 1.85 -9.00
CA VAL A 35 -14.06 3.08 -9.55
C VAL A 35 -12.55 2.95 -9.53
N SER A 36 -11.89 3.15 -10.67
CA SER A 36 -10.44 3.28 -10.78
C SER A 36 -10.10 4.57 -11.52
N PHE A 37 -8.97 5.16 -11.21
CA PHE A 37 -8.56 6.44 -11.77
C PHE A 37 -7.03 6.54 -11.84
N ASN A 38 -6.53 7.44 -12.68
CA ASN A 38 -5.14 7.81 -12.70
C ASN A 38 -4.93 9.07 -11.87
N TYR A 39 -3.82 9.14 -11.16
CA TYR A 39 -3.34 10.31 -10.44
C TYR A 39 -1.95 10.70 -10.96
N ARG A 40 -1.54 11.93 -10.77
CA ARG A 40 -0.23 12.39 -11.20
C ARG A 40 0.88 11.67 -10.42
N LEU A 41 1.88 11.22 -11.15
CA LEU A 41 2.98 10.40 -10.69
C LEU A 41 4.32 11.13 -10.85
N GLY A 42 5.35 10.65 -10.17
CA GLY A 42 6.70 11.15 -10.28
C GLY A 42 6.78 12.66 -10.04
N ALA A 43 7.63 13.33 -10.79
CA ALA A 43 7.77 14.78 -10.69
C ALA A 43 6.48 15.57 -10.99
N LEU A 44 5.57 15.02 -11.78
CA LEU A 44 4.28 15.68 -12.04
C LEU A 44 3.33 15.64 -10.84
N GLY A 45 3.46 14.61 -10.00
CA GLY A 45 2.62 14.39 -8.82
C GLY A 45 3.23 14.89 -7.50
N PHE A 46 4.56 14.88 -7.41
CA PHE A 46 5.22 15.06 -6.11
C PHE A 46 6.39 16.06 -6.13
N PHE A 47 6.66 16.72 -7.27
CA PHE A 47 7.67 17.78 -7.32
C PHE A 47 7.27 18.94 -6.41
N THR A 48 8.19 19.29 -5.50
CA THR A 48 7.98 20.37 -4.52
C THR A 48 9.07 21.42 -4.67
N HIS A 49 8.67 22.67 -4.85
CA HIS A 49 9.61 23.79 -5.04
C HIS A 49 9.07 25.05 -4.36
N PRO A 50 9.92 25.96 -3.82
CA PRO A 50 9.45 27.18 -3.16
C PRO A 50 8.47 28.03 -3.95
N ALA A 51 8.62 28.07 -5.28
CA ALA A 51 7.76 28.82 -6.17
C ALA A 51 6.38 28.17 -6.43
N THR A 52 6.19 26.87 -6.19
CA THR A 52 4.92 26.17 -6.48
C THR A 52 3.84 26.44 -5.44
N LYS A 53 4.22 26.80 -4.21
CA LYS A 53 3.33 27.03 -3.05
C LYS A 53 2.40 25.87 -2.74
N ALA A 54 2.63 24.68 -3.29
CA ALA A 54 1.85 23.47 -3.08
C ALA A 54 2.74 22.25 -3.30
N ALA A 55 2.39 21.16 -2.64
CA ALA A 55 3.00 19.84 -2.76
C ALA A 55 1.91 18.77 -2.88
N ASN A 56 2.31 17.50 -2.95
CA ASN A 56 1.39 16.36 -2.90
C ASN A 56 0.29 16.37 -3.96
N PHE A 57 0.60 16.80 -5.17
CA PHE A 57 -0.40 16.90 -6.24
C PHE A 57 -1.02 15.54 -6.58
N GLY A 58 -0.25 14.43 -6.47
CA GLY A 58 -0.78 13.07 -6.64
C GLY A 58 -1.85 12.73 -5.59
N LEU A 59 -1.58 13.01 -4.30
CA LEU A 59 -2.58 12.83 -3.24
C LEU A 59 -3.78 13.77 -3.37
N GLN A 60 -3.56 15.00 -3.87
CA GLN A 60 -4.65 15.93 -4.15
C GLN A 60 -5.56 15.42 -5.28
N ASP A 61 -5.00 14.75 -6.30
CA ASP A 61 -5.76 14.09 -7.36
C ASP A 61 -6.60 12.93 -6.80
N GLN A 62 -6.04 12.13 -5.90
CA GLN A 62 -6.77 11.06 -5.22
C GLN A 62 -7.93 11.62 -4.38
N LEU A 63 -7.71 12.69 -3.63
CA LEU A 63 -8.78 13.40 -2.91
C LEU A 63 -9.85 13.97 -3.86
N ALA A 64 -9.45 14.48 -5.02
CA ALA A 64 -10.37 14.95 -6.03
C ALA A 64 -11.24 13.82 -6.59
N ALA A 65 -10.65 12.64 -6.82
CA ALA A 65 -11.36 11.44 -7.24
C ALA A 65 -12.37 10.97 -6.17
N LEU A 66 -11.97 10.91 -4.91
CA LEU A 66 -12.87 10.55 -3.79
C LEU A 66 -14.02 11.57 -3.62
N ARG A 67 -13.73 12.85 -3.79
CA ARG A 67 -14.75 13.90 -3.81
C ARG A 67 -15.71 13.73 -4.96
N TRP A 68 -15.22 13.38 -6.16
CA TRP A 68 -16.03 13.08 -7.31
C TRP A 68 -16.95 11.88 -7.05
N VAL A 69 -16.41 10.80 -6.47
CA VAL A 69 -17.21 9.63 -6.07
C VAL A 69 -18.36 10.06 -5.17
N ARG A 70 -18.08 10.78 -4.09
CA ARG A 70 -19.11 11.25 -3.15
C ARG A 70 -20.21 12.06 -3.84
N GLN A 71 -19.86 12.88 -4.83
CA GLN A 71 -20.81 13.76 -5.52
C GLN A 71 -21.63 13.06 -6.61
N ASN A 72 -21.04 12.07 -7.29
CA ASN A 72 -21.58 11.56 -8.55
C ASN A 72 -21.97 10.08 -8.53
N ILE A 73 -21.42 9.26 -7.62
CA ILE A 73 -21.51 7.80 -7.72
C ILE A 73 -22.95 7.28 -7.62
N LYS A 74 -23.85 8.04 -7.03
CA LYS A 74 -25.28 7.72 -6.97
C LYS A 74 -25.92 7.59 -8.36
N ALA A 75 -25.46 8.39 -9.33
CA ALA A 75 -25.92 8.31 -10.71
C ALA A 75 -25.48 7.01 -11.42
N PHE A 76 -24.47 6.33 -10.86
CA PHE A 76 -23.97 5.04 -11.32
C PHE A 76 -24.51 3.86 -10.50
N GLY A 77 -25.48 4.11 -9.60
CA GLY A 77 -26.07 3.09 -8.73
C GLY A 77 -25.24 2.79 -7.47
N GLY A 78 -24.15 3.52 -7.23
CA GLY A 78 -23.33 3.40 -6.03
C GLY A 78 -23.90 4.17 -4.85
N ASP A 79 -23.57 3.74 -3.63
CA ASP A 79 -23.94 4.43 -2.38
C ASP A 79 -22.74 5.27 -1.90
N PRO A 80 -22.83 6.61 -1.92
CA PRO A 80 -21.76 7.48 -1.43
C PRO A 80 -21.54 7.37 0.10
N GLY A 81 -22.44 6.71 0.84
CA GLY A 81 -22.33 6.42 2.26
C GLY A 81 -21.71 5.04 2.55
N ASN A 82 -21.35 4.26 1.53
CA ASN A 82 -20.68 2.97 1.66
C ASN A 82 -19.57 2.87 0.59
N VAL A 83 -18.43 3.48 0.90
CA VAL A 83 -17.26 3.59 0.01
C VAL A 83 -16.06 2.96 0.71
N THR A 84 -15.53 1.90 0.13
CA THR A 84 -14.28 1.26 0.52
C THR A 84 -13.17 1.73 -0.41
N VAL A 85 -12.11 2.31 0.12
CA VAL A 85 -10.87 2.53 -0.64
C VAL A 85 -9.99 1.29 -0.54
N PHE A 86 -9.36 0.89 -1.64
CA PHE A 86 -8.41 -0.21 -1.62
C PHE A 86 -7.26 0.04 -2.58
N GLY A 87 -6.08 -0.44 -2.23
CA GLY A 87 -4.88 -0.19 -3.03
C GLY A 87 -3.69 -1.02 -2.57
N GLU A 88 -2.78 -1.22 -3.48
CA GLU A 88 -1.60 -2.04 -3.28
C GLU A 88 -0.33 -1.20 -3.38
N SER A 89 0.71 -1.60 -2.61
CA SER A 89 2.03 -0.96 -2.66
C SER A 89 1.92 0.54 -2.31
N ALA A 90 2.42 1.43 -3.18
CA ALA A 90 2.26 2.87 -3.00
C ALA A 90 0.79 3.30 -2.87
N GLY A 91 -0.15 2.63 -3.56
CA GLY A 91 -1.58 2.88 -3.40
C GLY A 91 -2.08 2.56 -1.99
N GLY A 92 -1.59 1.49 -1.38
CA GLY A 92 -1.85 1.16 0.02
C GLY A 92 -1.23 2.18 0.98
N THR A 93 -0.01 2.63 0.71
CA THR A 93 0.67 3.70 1.46
C THR A 93 -0.09 5.01 1.39
N ASP A 94 -0.58 5.37 0.20
CA ASP A 94 -1.39 6.57 0.00
C ASP A 94 -2.72 6.49 0.77
N ILE A 95 -3.34 5.30 0.85
CA ILE A 95 -4.55 5.10 1.66
C ILE A 95 -4.27 5.34 3.14
N LEU A 96 -3.21 4.74 3.71
CA LEU A 96 -2.82 5.02 5.10
C LEU A 96 -2.58 6.51 5.31
N THR A 97 -1.93 7.17 4.36
CA THR A 97 -1.70 8.62 4.37
C THR A 97 -3.02 9.41 4.33
N LEU A 98 -3.96 9.02 3.47
CA LEU A 98 -5.29 9.64 3.40
C LEU A 98 -6.12 9.42 4.67
N MET A 99 -5.95 8.30 5.35
CA MET A 99 -6.61 8.06 6.63
C MET A 99 -6.16 9.03 7.71
N THR A 100 -4.93 9.57 7.63
CA THR A 100 -4.40 10.53 8.62
C THR A 100 -4.71 11.98 8.31
N THR A 101 -5.22 12.31 7.11
CA THR A 101 -5.57 13.69 6.76
C THR A 101 -7.05 14.00 7.00
N ARG A 102 -7.31 15.12 7.69
CA ARG A 102 -8.68 15.61 7.89
C ARG A 102 -9.39 15.96 6.59
N LYS A 103 -8.65 16.26 5.52
CA LYS A 103 -9.22 16.60 4.20
C LYS A 103 -9.90 15.41 3.51
N ALA A 104 -9.56 14.18 3.91
CA ALA A 104 -10.18 12.95 3.39
C ALA A 104 -11.36 12.46 4.25
N ALA A 105 -11.59 13.06 5.42
CA ALA A 105 -12.61 12.60 6.36
C ALA A 105 -14.00 12.55 5.74
N GLY A 106 -14.66 11.38 5.82
CA GLY A 106 -16.02 11.14 5.34
C GLY A 106 -16.13 10.99 3.81
N TYR A 107 -15.02 10.80 3.09
CA TYR A 107 -15.07 10.41 1.69
C TYR A 107 -15.04 8.88 1.49
N PHE A 108 -14.58 8.14 2.49
CA PHE A 108 -14.62 6.69 2.53
C PHE A 108 -14.92 6.20 3.95
N HIS A 109 -15.38 4.96 4.08
CA HIS A 109 -15.98 4.39 5.27
C HIS A 109 -15.27 3.10 5.70
N GLU A 110 -14.56 2.45 4.79
CA GLU A 110 -13.72 1.27 4.98
C GLU A 110 -12.45 1.42 4.15
N ALA A 111 -11.39 0.71 4.57
CA ALA A 111 -10.14 0.67 3.82
C ALA A 111 -9.58 -0.76 3.71
N ILE A 112 -8.96 -1.07 2.56
CA ILE A 112 -8.14 -2.26 2.37
C ILE A 112 -6.76 -1.82 1.91
N VAL A 113 -5.74 -2.18 2.68
CA VAL A 113 -4.35 -1.77 2.48
C VAL A 113 -3.53 -3.01 2.17
N GLU A 114 -3.15 -3.15 0.90
CA GLU A 114 -2.41 -4.29 0.39
C GLU A 114 -0.94 -3.93 0.26
N SER A 115 -0.07 -4.58 1.03
CA SER A 115 1.40 -4.44 0.94
C SER A 115 1.88 -2.98 0.98
N ALA A 116 1.39 -2.18 1.94
CA ALA A 116 1.85 -0.80 2.13
C ALA A 116 3.25 -0.77 2.76
N GLY A 117 4.16 -0.04 2.14
CA GLY A 117 5.52 0.18 2.63
C GLY A 117 5.90 1.66 2.68
N TRP A 118 7.07 1.99 3.25
CA TRP A 118 7.68 3.34 3.29
C TRP A 118 6.83 4.49 3.82
N TRP A 119 5.72 4.26 4.49
CA TRP A 119 4.82 5.29 5.00
C TRP A 119 5.36 6.06 6.22
N ASN A 120 6.55 5.72 6.69
CA ASN A 120 7.25 6.36 7.81
C ASN A 120 8.46 7.23 7.40
N HIS A 121 8.69 7.42 6.10
CA HIS A 121 9.82 8.18 5.57
C HIS A 121 9.37 9.18 4.49
N PHE A 122 8.70 10.24 4.93
CA PHE A 122 8.40 11.35 4.03
C PHE A 122 9.27 12.55 4.39
N PRO A 123 9.87 13.24 3.40
CA PRO A 123 10.63 14.45 3.66
C PRO A 123 9.74 15.56 4.21
N ASP A 124 10.31 16.45 4.99
CA ASP A 124 9.63 17.68 5.33
C ASP A 124 9.61 18.65 4.14
N LEU A 125 8.82 19.73 4.26
CA LEU A 125 8.65 20.71 3.21
C LEU A 125 9.97 21.37 2.79
N ALA A 126 10.87 21.64 3.73
CA ALA A 126 12.14 22.32 3.47
C ALA A 126 13.11 21.40 2.71
N GLU A 127 13.18 20.14 3.11
CA GLU A 127 13.96 19.10 2.42
C GLU A 127 13.46 18.88 1.00
N ALA A 128 12.15 18.71 0.82
CA ALA A 128 11.53 18.54 -0.48
C ALA A 128 11.72 19.76 -1.40
N GLN A 129 11.64 20.99 -0.85
CA GLN A 129 11.91 22.21 -1.60
C GLN A 129 13.38 22.35 -1.99
N LYS A 130 14.31 21.91 -1.14
CA LYS A 130 15.74 21.89 -1.46
C LYS A 130 15.99 20.91 -2.62
N ALA A 131 15.47 19.69 -2.54
CA ALA A 131 15.58 18.72 -3.63
C ALA A 131 14.98 19.25 -4.95
N GLY A 132 13.80 19.89 -4.88
CA GLY A 132 13.19 20.52 -6.04
C GLY A 132 14.00 21.69 -6.64
N ALA A 133 14.72 22.45 -5.83
CA ALA A 133 15.64 23.48 -6.30
C ALA A 133 16.86 22.88 -7.01
N GLU A 134 17.39 21.77 -6.54
CA GLU A 134 18.48 21.02 -7.18
C GLU A 134 18.02 20.45 -8.55
N ILE A 135 16.81 19.89 -8.59
CA ILE A 135 16.17 19.45 -9.84
C ILE A 135 16.04 20.63 -10.81
N ALA A 136 15.54 21.77 -10.36
CA ALA A 136 15.41 22.97 -11.22
C ALA A 136 16.76 23.39 -11.81
N THR A 137 17.84 23.29 -11.02
CA THR A 137 19.20 23.56 -11.49
C THR A 137 19.64 22.56 -12.58
N THR A 138 19.41 21.28 -12.37
CA THR A 138 19.72 20.21 -13.34
C THR A 138 18.97 20.42 -14.66
N LEU A 139 17.78 21.00 -14.60
CA LEU A 139 16.95 21.32 -15.78
C LEU A 139 17.32 22.66 -16.44
N GLY A 140 18.37 23.33 -15.96
CA GLY A 140 18.88 24.59 -16.52
C GLY A 140 18.13 25.84 -16.05
N LEU A 141 17.40 25.74 -14.93
CA LEU A 141 16.74 26.87 -14.28
C LEU A 141 17.59 27.44 -13.12
N PRO A 142 17.30 28.66 -12.61
CA PRO A 142 18.10 29.28 -11.54
C PRO A 142 17.83 28.67 -10.14
N GLY A 143 17.69 27.36 -10.02
CA GLY A 143 17.55 26.64 -8.76
C GLY A 143 16.40 27.18 -7.90
N ALA A 144 16.63 27.44 -6.64
CA ALA A 144 15.63 27.95 -5.70
C ALA A 144 14.99 29.29 -6.13
N SER A 145 15.64 30.06 -7.02
CA SER A 145 15.13 31.33 -7.54
C SER A 145 14.26 31.15 -8.78
N ALA A 146 14.07 29.92 -9.26
CA ALA A 146 13.20 29.65 -10.41
C ALA A 146 11.75 30.08 -10.07
N THR A 147 11.14 30.75 -11.03
CA THR A 147 9.73 31.18 -10.91
C THR A 147 8.78 30.04 -11.27
N ALA A 148 7.57 30.08 -10.76
CA ALA A 148 6.52 29.12 -11.15
C ALA A 148 6.24 29.14 -12.65
N ALA A 149 6.39 30.29 -13.32
CA ALA A 149 6.24 30.39 -14.76
C ALA A 149 7.35 29.64 -15.52
N GLN A 150 8.60 29.75 -15.05
CA GLN A 150 9.72 29.02 -15.64
C GLN A 150 9.56 27.51 -15.45
N LEU A 151 9.16 27.06 -14.26
CA LEU A 151 8.90 25.65 -13.97
C LEU A 151 7.77 25.09 -14.86
N ARG A 152 6.68 25.82 -15.03
CA ARG A 152 5.56 25.41 -15.90
C ARG A 152 5.90 25.45 -17.40
N ALA A 153 6.91 26.15 -17.79
CA ALA A 153 7.38 26.21 -19.19
C ALA A 153 8.32 25.03 -19.54
N LEU A 154 8.71 24.21 -18.57
CA LEU A 154 9.52 23.03 -18.84
C LEU A 154 8.72 22.02 -19.69
N PRO A 155 9.36 21.42 -20.72
CA PRO A 155 8.75 20.30 -21.43
C PRO A 155 8.45 19.14 -20.47
N VAL A 156 7.26 18.54 -20.62
CA VAL A 156 6.82 17.44 -19.75
C VAL A 156 7.79 16.24 -19.79
N GLU A 157 8.40 15.99 -20.95
CA GLU A 157 9.36 14.91 -21.16
C GLU A 157 10.61 15.05 -20.28
N LYS A 158 11.01 16.28 -19.95
CA LYS A 158 12.11 16.53 -19.01
C LYS A 158 11.74 16.21 -17.57
N LEU A 159 10.48 16.42 -17.21
CA LEU A 159 9.98 16.12 -15.86
C LEU A 159 9.75 14.61 -15.68
N THR A 160 9.19 13.94 -16.69
CA THR A 160 8.96 12.49 -16.63
C THR A 160 10.27 11.70 -16.65
N ALA A 161 11.30 12.16 -17.32
CA ALA A 161 12.63 11.55 -17.31
C ALA A 161 13.34 11.60 -15.93
N LEU A 162 12.88 12.45 -15.02
CA LEU A 162 13.42 12.52 -13.65
C LEU A 162 12.84 11.45 -12.73
N SER A 163 11.64 10.97 -13.02
CA SER A 163 10.91 10.04 -12.15
C SER A 163 11.66 8.72 -11.94
N ASP A 164 12.51 8.30 -12.87
CA ASP A 164 13.32 7.09 -12.76
C ASP A 164 14.59 7.29 -11.91
N ALA A 165 14.98 8.53 -11.64
CA ALA A 165 16.25 8.86 -10.99
C ALA A 165 16.08 9.40 -9.57
N GLN A 166 14.86 9.66 -9.12
CA GLN A 166 14.60 10.28 -7.82
C GLN A 166 13.38 9.64 -7.14
N GLU A 167 13.52 9.36 -5.86
CA GLU A 167 12.38 9.01 -5.03
C GLU A 167 11.42 10.20 -4.97
N THR A 168 10.24 10.03 -5.56
CA THR A 168 9.16 11.00 -5.50
C THR A 168 7.99 10.38 -4.74
N GLY A 169 7.50 11.06 -3.74
CA GLY A 169 6.42 10.57 -2.88
C GLY A 169 5.81 11.69 -2.05
N PRO A 170 4.93 11.34 -1.12
CA PRO A 170 4.31 12.30 -0.24
C PRO A 170 5.33 13.12 0.57
N VAL A 171 4.96 14.37 0.87
CA VAL A 171 5.76 15.35 1.60
C VAL A 171 4.95 15.88 2.78
N ILE A 172 5.57 16.06 3.94
CA ILE A 172 4.95 16.75 5.06
C ILE A 172 4.87 18.24 4.73
N ASP A 173 3.73 18.67 4.18
CA ASP A 173 3.52 20.02 3.65
C ASP A 173 2.78 20.95 4.63
N HIS A 174 2.42 20.44 5.82
CA HIS A 174 1.65 21.12 6.86
C HIS A 174 0.25 21.59 6.44
N ASP A 175 -0.22 21.19 5.24
CA ASP A 175 -1.56 21.50 4.71
C ASP A 175 -2.40 20.24 4.46
N LEU A 176 -1.90 19.33 3.64
CA LEU A 176 -2.51 18.01 3.41
C LEU A 176 -2.00 16.99 4.42
N LEU A 177 -0.68 16.95 4.59
CA LEU A 177 0.02 16.12 5.57
C LEU A 177 0.67 17.01 6.62
N THR A 178 0.18 16.91 7.84
CA THR A 178 0.70 17.70 8.98
C THR A 178 1.85 17.02 9.71
N GLU A 179 1.99 15.72 9.51
CA GLU A 179 2.98 14.83 10.12
C GLU A 179 3.07 13.51 9.36
N LEU A 180 4.05 12.67 9.71
CA LEU A 180 4.17 11.31 9.21
C LEU A 180 2.94 10.47 9.58
N PRO A 181 2.44 9.58 8.71
CA PRO A 181 1.35 8.66 9.03
C PRO A 181 1.64 7.85 10.30
N LYS A 182 2.87 7.38 10.51
CA LYS A 182 3.27 6.70 11.75
C LYS A 182 2.99 7.57 12.98
N SER A 183 3.47 8.82 12.99
CA SER A 183 3.25 9.75 14.10
C SER A 183 1.75 10.04 14.31
N ALA A 184 1.00 10.22 13.24
CA ALA A 184 -0.44 10.44 13.33
C ALA A 184 -1.17 9.26 13.99
N ILE A 185 -0.82 8.02 13.62
CA ILE A 185 -1.37 6.80 14.20
C ILE A 185 -0.98 6.68 15.69
N GLU A 186 0.29 6.91 16.04
CA GLU A 186 0.78 6.90 17.42
C GLU A 186 0.03 7.87 18.34
N HIS A 187 -0.37 9.00 17.78
CA HIS A 187 -1.13 10.03 18.50
C HIS A 187 -2.65 9.93 18.30
N ASN A 188 -3.14 8.81 17.79
CA ASN A 188 -4.58 8.57 17.55
C ASN A 188 -5.23 9.64 16.65
N ARG A 189 -4.49 10.13 15.63
CA ARG A 189 -4.94 11.14 14.65
C ARG A 189 -5.16 10.52 13.28
N ILE A 190 -5.90 9.44 13.23
CA ILE A 190 -6.28 8.69 12.04
C ILE A 190 -7.79 8.50 12.01
N GLN A 191 -8.36 8.25 10.86
CA GLN A 191 -9.76 7.84 10.74
C GLN A 191 -9.91 6.39 11.20
N HIS A 192 -10.63 6.17 12.31
CA HIS A 192 -10.94 4.85 12.84
C HIS A 192 -12.11 4.23 12.07
N ILE A 193 -11.79 3.48 11.05
CA ILE A 193 -12.74 2.78 10.17
C ILE A 193 -12.37 1.30 10.06
N PRO A 194 -13.31 0.42 9.72
CA PRO A 194 -12.97 -0.97 9.43
C PRO A 194 -11.83 -1.07 8.42
N LEU A 195 -10.83 -1.91 8.72
CA LEU A 195 -9.59 -2.02 7.96
C LEU A 195 -9.24 -3.48 7.67
N ILE A 196 -9.00 -3.82 6.42
CA ILE A 196 -8.18 -4.98 6.04
C ILE A 196 -6.78 -4.46 5.76
N ILE A 197 -5.75 -5.10 6.33
CA ILE A 197 -4.36 -4.78 6.04
C ILE A 197 -3.55 -6.06 5.96
N GLY A 198 -2.57 -6.15 5.09
CA GLY A 198 -1.71 -7.33 5.00
C GLY A 198 -0.62 -7.23 3.98
N THR A 199 0.07 -8.35 3.78
CA THR A 199 1.28 -8.44 2.97
C THR A 199 1.38 -9.78 2.24
N ASN A 200 2.27 -9.85 1.27
CA ASN A 200 2.63 -11.09 0.59
C ASN A 200 3.82 -11.79 1.26
N SER A 201 3.94 -13.08 1.10
CA SER A 201 5.01 -13.87 1.74
C SER A 201 6.41 -13.56 1.20
N ASN A 202 6.52 -12.96 0.02
CA ASN A 202 7.80 -12.56 -0.59
C ASN A 202 7.79 -11.11 -1.09
N GLU A 203 7.55 -10.15 -0.19
CA GLU A 203 7.76 -8.73 -0.49
C GLU A 203 9.23 -8.42 -0.79
N GLY A 204 10.15 -9.26 -0.32
CA GLY A 204 11.56 -9.21 -0.66
C GLY A 204 11.86 -9.36 -2.15
N SER A 205 10.88 -9.78 -2.97
CA SER A 205 11.01 -9.80 -4.42
C SER A 205 11.26 -8.43 -5.07
N LEU A 206 11.09 -7.35 -4.31
CA LEU A 206 11.38 -5.97 -4.74
C LEU A 206 12.88 -5.63 -4.69
N VAL A 207 13.69 -6.41 -3.97
CA VAL A 207 15.12 -6.18 -3.84
C VAL A 207 15.93 -7.35 -4.38
N SER A 208 17.17 -7.07 -4.83
CA SER A 208 18.07 -8.11 -5.28
C SER A 208 18.40 -9.08 -4.13
N PRO A 209 18.49 -10.40 -4.38
CA PRO A 209 18.99 -11.33 -3.38
C PRO A 209 20.39 -10.98 -2.86
N ASP A 210 21.20 -10.32 -3.68
CA ASP A 210 22.58 -9.92 -3.36
C ASP A 210 22.66 -8.47 -2.87
N ALA A 211 21.54 -7.82 -2.54
CA ALA A 211 21.53 -6.45 -2.04
C ALA A 211 22.35 -6.36 -0.72
N PRO A 212 23.19 -5.34 -0.56
CA PRO A 212 23.89 -5.12 0.70
C PRO A 212 22.89 -4.92 1.85
N LEU A 213 23.12 -5.58 2.99
CA LEU A 213 22.22 -5.46 4.14
C LEU A 213 22.03 -4.00 4.59
N ALA A 214 23.06 -3.18 4.45
CA ALA A 214 22.98 -1.75 4.78
C ALA A 214 21.97 -0.96 3.93
N GLU A 215 21.66 -1.43 2.71
CA GLU A 215 20.67 -0.77 1.83
C GLU A 215 19.23 -1.16 2.18
N VAL A 216 19.06 -2.33 2.80
CA VAL A 216 17.72 -2.84 3.19
C VAL A 216 17.45 -2.74 4.69
N ALA A 217 18.44 -2.29 5.46
CA ALA A 217 18.34 -2.20 6.92
C ALA A 217 17.46 -1.04 7.41
N GLY A 218 17.34 0.03 6.60
CA GLY A 218 16.68 1.26 7.07
C GLY A 218 17.38 1.81 8.32
N ASP A 219 16.61 2.01 9.37
CA ASP A 219 17.09 2.54 10.66
C ASP A 219 17.70 1.47 11.60
N LEU A 220 17.80 0.22 11.15
CA LEU A 220 18.36 -0.88 11.95
C LEU A 220 19.89 -0.73 12.08
N THR A 221 20.40 -0.85 13.30
CA THR A 221 21.83 -0.88 13.56
C THR A 221 22.42 -2.24 13.17
N LYS A 222 23.77 -2.30 13.06
CA LYS A 222 24.46 -3.57 12.84
C LYS A 222 24.11 -4.61 13.93
N ALA A 223 23.98 -4.19 15.19
CA ALA A 223 23.62 -5.09 16.28
C ALA A 223 22.18 -5.63 16.13
N ASP A 224 21.25 -4.78 15.69
CA ASP A 224 19.88 -5.21 15.41
C ASP A 224 19.84 -6.24 14.27
N LEU A 225 20.65 -6.05 13.21
CA LEU A 225 20.75 -7.00 12.10
C LEU A 225 21.34 -8.35 12.54
N ASP A 226 22.42 -8.33 13.32
CA ASP A 226 23.05 -9.54 13.83
C ASP A 226 22.05 -10.36 14.70
N GLU A 227 21.22 -9.69 15.52
CA GLU A 227 20.18 -10.32 16.33
C GLU A 227 19.01 -10.83 15.47
N LEU A 228 18.58 -10.07 14.47
CA LEU A 228 17.54 -10.50 13.53
C LEU A 228 17.92 -11.79 12.80
N ILE A 229 19.14 -11.88 12.30
CA ILE A 229 19.66 -13.06 11.60
C ILE A 229 19.65 -14.28 12.53
N GLN A 230 19.97 -14.10 13.81
CA GLN A 230 19.90 -15.18 14.79
C GLN A 230 18.46 -15.62 15.09
N LEU A 231 17.53 -14.67 15.20
CA LEU A 231 16.12 -14.95 15.46
C LEU A 231 15.41 -15.63 14.28
N HIS A 232 15.73 -15.21 13.06
CA HIS A 232 15.11 -15.75 11.86
C HIS A 232 15.59 -17.17 11.55
N GLY A 233 16.83 -17.48 11.87
CA GLY A 233 17.47 -18.76 11.53
C GLY A 233 17.79 -18.87 10.03
N VAL A 234 18.18 -20.06 9.60
CA VAL A 234 18.52 -20.32 8.19
C VAL A 234 17.23 -20.69 7.46
N HIS A 235 16.85 -19.88 6.49
CA HIS A 235 15.76 -20.17 5.56
C HIS A 235 16.32 -20.27 4.13
N GLU A 236 15.98 -21.35 3.43
CA GLU A 236 16.46 -21.61 2.06
C GLU A 236 15.69 -20.81 0.99
N ASP A 237 14.57 -20.18 1.36
CA ASP A 237 13.61 -19.63 0.40
C ASP A 237 13.88 -18.17 -0.01
N ALA A 238 14.66 -17.42 0.75
CA ALA A 238 15.00 -16.02 0.48
C ALA A 238 16.36 -15.65 1.08
N SER A 239 17.08 -14.72 0.44
CA SER A 239 18.30 -14.17 1.01
C SER A 239 18.01 -13.33 2.26
N GLU A 240 19.06 -13.09 3.08
CA GLU A 240 18.96 -12.25 4.28
C GLU A 240 18.40 -10.85 3.94
N ALA A 241 18.88 -10.24 2.85
CA ALA A 241 18.39 -8.94 2.39
C ALA A 241 16.89 -8.97 2.08
N GLN A 242 16.42 -10.01 1.41
CA GLN A 242 15.04 -10.11 0.98
C GLN A 242 14.06 -10.30 2.15
N TRP A 243 14.38 -11.18 3.11
CA TRP A 243 13.46 -11.36 4.23
C TRP A 243 13.52 -10.21 5.25
N ILE A 244 14.70 -9.59 5.47
CA ILE A 244 14.82 -8.38 6.30
C ILE A 244 13.96 -7.26 5.70
N PHE A 245 14.09 -7.04 4.38
CA PHE A 245 13.28 -6.05 3.67
C PHE A 245 11.77 -6.34 3.79
N ARG A 246 11.34 -7.60 3.54
CA ARG A 246 9.95 -8.01 3.71
C ARG A 246 9.41 -7.64 5.09
N ASP A 247 10.15 -8.02 6.13
CA ASP A 247 9.64 -7.91 7.49
C ASP A 247 9.74 -6.48 8.04
N ALA A 248 10.83 -5.75 7.75
CA ALA A 248 11.01 -4.39 8.21
C ALA A 248 10.08 -3.38 7.51
N TYR A 249 9.84 -3.56 6.21
CA TYR A 249 9.09 -2.58 5.42
C TYR A 249 7.62 -2.93 5.17
N PHE A 250 7.21 -4.19 5.36
CA PHE A 250 5.84 -4.63 5.08
C PHE A 250 5.19 -5.37 6.25
N SER A 251 5.74 -6.52 6.69
CA SER A 251 5.06 -7.38 7.66
C SER A 251 4.95 -6.71 9.04
N MET A 252 6.04 -6.14 9.55
CA MET A 252 6.03 -5.44 10.85
C MET A 252 5.16 -4.17 10.79
N PRO A 253 5.27 -3.29 9.78
CA PRO A 253 4.39 -2.15 9.66
C PRO A 253 2.91 -2.50 9.60
N ALA A 254 2.51 -3.51 8.80
CA ALA A 254 1.12 -3.95 8.73
C ALA A 254 0.59 -4.43 10.10
N ARG A 255 1.38 -5.24 10.82
CA ARG A 255 1.05 -5.70 12.16
C ARG A 255 1.01 -4.55 13.18
N TRP A 256 1.90 -3.58 13.05
CA TRP A 256 1.95 -2.41 13.92
C TRP A 256 0.70 -1.53 13.76
N VAL A 257 0.28 -1.25 12.52
CA VAL A 257 -0.98 -0.55 12.22
C VAL A 257 -2.16 -1.33 12.80
N ALA A 258 -2.21 -2.66 12.58
CA ALA A 258 -3.27 -3.50 13.13
C ALA A 258 -3.31 -3.44 14.67
N THR A 259 -2.15 -3.45 15.32
CA THR A 259 -2.03 -3.33 16.78
C THR A 259 -2.56 -1.98 17.30
N SER A 260 -2.27 -0.91 16.58
CA SER A 260 -2.71 0.44 16.96
C SER A 260 -4.22 0.62 16.74
N GLU A 261 -4.71 0.27 15.56
CA GLU A 261 -6.09 0.54 15.14
C GLU A 261 -7.13 -0.43 15.71
N SER A 262 -6.74 -1.67 16.06
CA SER A 262 -7.68 -2.66 16.61
C SER A 262 -8.34 -2.27 17.95
N LYS A 263 -7.85 -1.21 18.57
CA LYS A 263 -8.42 -0.64 19.80
C LYS A 263 -9.69 0.19 19.52
N ASP A 264 -9.77 0.80 18.35
CA ASP A 264 -10.77 1.80 18.00
C ASP A 264 -11.68 1.37 16.85
N ALA A 265 -11.22 0.46 15.97
CA ALA A 265 -11.97 -0.07 14.84
C ALA A 265 -11.69 -1.57 14.60
N PRO A 266 -12.59 -2.30 13.92
CA PRO A 266 -12.30 -3.67 13.50
C PRO A 266 -11.18 -3.70 12.47
N VAL A 267 -10.09 -4.42 12.77
CA VAL A 267 -8.97 -4.65 11.84
C VAL A 267 -8.88 -6.14 11.51
N PHE A 268 -8.62 -6.44 10.26
CA PHE A 268 -8.46 -7.79 9.75
C PHE A 268 -7.10 -7.90 9.09
N LEU A 269 -6.22 -8.70 9.68
CA LEU A 269 -4.83 -8.82 9.24
C LEU A 269 -4.65 -10.08 8.39
N TYR A 270 -3.94 -9.98 7.23
CA TYR A 270 -3.71 -11.12 6.36
C TYR A 270 -2.26 -11.26 5.90
N ARG A 271 -1.92 -12.49 5.47
CA ARG A 271 -0.73 -12.80 4.67
C ARG A 271 -1.14 -13.64 3.46
N PHE A 272 -0.80 -13.15 2.27
CA PHE A 272 -1.00 -13.88 1.04
C PHE A 272 0.26 -14.69 0.70
N GLU A 273 0.12 -16.01 0.64
CA GLU A 273 1.22 -16.98 0.48
C GLU A 273 1.05 -17.84 -0.77
N TYR A 274 -0.10 -17.74 -1.44
CA TYR A 274 -0.45 -18.61 -2.54
C TYR A 274 0.28 -18.23 -3.82
N VAL A 275 0.82 -19.25 -4.50
CA VAL A 275 1.42 -19.12 -5.82
C VAL A 275 0.52 -19.82 -6.83
N ALA A 276 0.03 -19.10 -7.85
CA ALA A 276 -0.78 -19.69 -8.91
C ALA A 276 -0.08 -20.89 -9.54
N SER A 277 -0.81 -21.98 -9.75
CA SER A 277 -0.26 -23.28 -10.15
C SER A 277 0.62 -23.22 -11.40
N PHE A 278 0.28 -22.35 -12.37
CA PHE A 278 1.08 -22.16 -13.58
C PHE A 278 2.37 -21.35 -13.37
N LEU A 279 2.53 -20.72 -12.20
CA LEU A 279 3.75 -20.00 -11.78
C LEU A 279 4.64 -20.84 -10.84
N ALA A 280 4.14 -21.92 -10.26
CA ALA A 280 4.81 -22.71 -9.22
C ALA A 280 6.17 -23.30 -9.64
N ARG A 281 6.44 -23.45 -10.95
CA ARG A 281 7.77 -23.84 -11.45
C ARG A 281 8.82 -22.71 -11.42
N ARG A 282 8.39 -21.46 -11.24
CA ARG A 282 9.24 -20.25 -11.33
C ARG A 282 9.25 -19.45 -10.04
N ARG A 283 8.32 -19.72 -9.13
CA ARG A 283 8.15 -18.99 -7.88
C ARG A 283 7.85 -19.98 -6.76
N THR A 284 8.51 -19.82 -5.64
CA THR A 284 8.30 -20.61 -4.42
C THR A 284 7.41 -19.89 -3.40
N ALA A 285 7.24 -18.58 -3.57
CA ALA A 285 6.46 -17.73 -2.68
C ALA A 285 5.70 -16.65 -3.45
N ALA A 286 4.73 -16.02 -2.80
CA ALA A 286 3.92 -14.95 -3.37
C ALA A 286 4.73 -13.64 -3.38
N ASN A 287 5.17 -13.21 -4.56
CA ASN A 287 5.89 -11.95 -4.75
C ASN A 287 4.96 -10.76 -4.52
N HIS A 288 5.54 -9.58 -4.39
CA HIS A 288 4.83 -8.31 -4.31
C HIS A 288 3.77 -8.17 -5.42
N GLY A 289 2.54 -7.80 -5.07
CA GLY A 289 1.41 -7.65 -6.00
C GLY A 289 0.85 -8.96 -6.57
N SER A 290 1.27 -10.14 -6.06
CA SER A 290 0.79 -11.45 -6.59
C SER A 290 -0.68 -11.73 -6.27
N GLU A 291 -1.26 -11.11 -5.25
CA GLU A 291 -2.66 -11.23 -4.83
C GLU A 291 -3.61 -10.52 -5.79
N ILE A 292 -3.18 -9.45 -6.44
CA ILE A 292 -4.03 -8.55 -7.24
C ILE A 292 -4.91 -9.29 -8.26
N PRO A 293 -4.37 -10.18 -9.11
CA PRO A 293 -5.21 -10.89 -10.06
C PRO A 293 -6.23 -11.86 -9.42
N PHE A 294 -6.02 -12.25 -8.15
CA PHE A 294 -7.00 -13.04 -7.38
C PHE A 294 -8.07 -12.11 -6.78
N VAL A 295 -7.67 -10.95 -6.26
CA VAL A 295 -8.58 -9.89 -5.75
C VAL A 295 -9.53 -9.43 -6.85
N PHE A 296 -9.03 -9.16 -8.04
CA PHE A 296 -9.83 -8.73 -9.20
C PHE A 296 -10.46 -9.87 -9.98
N ALA A 297 -10.10 -11.14 -9.68
CA ALA A 297 -10.53 -12.34 -10.40
C ALA A 297 -10.24 -12.25 -11.93
N THR A 298 -9.07 -11.75 -12.27
CA THR A 298 -8.67 -11.45 -13.66
C THR A 298 -7.72 -12.47 -14.29
N TRP A 299 -7.28 -13.49 -13.54
CA TRP A 299 -6.50 -14.58 -14.11
C TRP A 299 -7.24 -15.24 -15.26
N PRO A 300 -6.57 -15.54 -16.41
CA PRO A 300 -7.18 -16.25 -17.51
C PRO A 300 -7.69 -17.63 -17.08
N GLN A 301 -9.01 -17.83 -17.15
CA GLN A 301 -9.69 -19.04 -16.63
C GLN A 301 -9.10 -20.35 -17.15
N TYR A 302 -8.66 -20.38 -18.43
CA TYR A 302 -8.05 -21.56 -19.06
C TYR A 302 -6.69 -21.97 -18.47
N ARG A 303 -6.09 -21.15 -17.62
CA ARG A 303 -4.83 -21.44 -16.92
C ARG A 303 -5.03 -21.91 -15.49
N LEU A 304 -6.21 -21.74 -14.95
CA LEU A 304 -6.48 -21.96 -13.52
C LEU A 304 -6.84 -23.42 -13.25
N THR A 305 -6.18 -24.01 -12.29
CA THR A 305 -6.60 -25.26 -11.66
C THR A 305 -7.79 -25.01 -10.71
N GLU A 306 -8.41 -26.08 -10.20
CA GLU A 306 -9.47 -25.97 -9.19
C GLU A 306 -8.98 -25.23 -7.93
N ALA A 307 -7.73 -25.46 -7.51
CA ALA A 307 -7.13 -24.77 -6.39
C ALA A 307 -6.97 -23.25 -6.65
N ASP A 308 -6.53 -22.87 -7.86
CA ASP A 308 -6.42 -21.46 -8.25
C ASP A 308 -7.80 -20.78 -8.28
N GLN A 309 -8.82 -21.49 -8.77
CA GLN A 309 -10.21 -20.99 -8.80
C GLN A 309 -10.77 -20.83 -7.40
N HIS A 310 -10.52 -21.79 -6.51
CA HIS A 310 -10.91 -21.72 -5.11
C HIS A 310 -10.25 -20.51 -4.41
N MET A 311 -8.93 -20.32 -4.58
CA MET A 311 -8.23 -19.17 -4.04
C MET A 311 -8.81 -17.85 -4.58
N THR A 312 -9.06 -17.77 -5.89
CA THR A 312 -9.69 -16.61 -6.52
C THR A 312 -11.07 -16.32 -5.92
N HIS A 313 -11.90 -17.34 -5.79
CA HIS A 313 -13.25 -17.20 -5.21
C HIS A 313 -13.20 -16.75 -3.76
N ALA A 314 -12.32 -17.34 -2.96
CA ALA A 314 -12.15 -17.00 -1.56
C ALA A 314 -11.68 -15.56 -1.39
N LEU A 315 -10.56 -15.17 -2.04
CA LEU A 315 -9.96 -13.84 -1.83
C LEU A 315 -10.85 -12.72 -2.36
N HIS A 316 -11.33 -12.84 -3.62
CA HIS A 316 -12.28 -11.89 -4.20
C HIS A 316 -13.53 -11.74 -3.33
N GLY A 317 -14.10 -12.88 -2.90
CA GLY A 317 -15.29 -12.89 -2.04
C GLY A 317 -15.08 -12.21 -0.69
N CYS A 318 -13.88 -12.30 -0.10
CA CYS A 318 -13.53 -11.58 1.12
C CYS A 318 -13.61 -10.06 0.92
N TRP A 319 -13.00 -9.55 -0.17
CA TRP A 319 -12.98 -8.11 -0.50
C TRP A 319 -14.40 -7.58 -0.77
N VAL A 320 -15.18 -8.33 -1.56
CA VAL A 320 -16.59 -8.01 -1.84
C VAL A 320 -17.44 -8.00 -0.55
N ALA A 321 -17.27 -9.00 0.32
CA ALA A 321 -18.01 -9.08 1.58
C ALA A 321 -17.64 -7.93 2.52
N PHE A 322 -16.35 -7.59 2.59
CA PHE A 322 -15.88 -6.46 3.39
C PHE A 322 -16.46 -5.15 2.90
N ALA A 323 -16.43 -4.86 1.60
CA ALA A 323 -17.05 -3.67 1.02
C ALA A 323 -18.58 -3.59 1.23
N LYS A 324 -19.25 -4.71 1.43
CA LYS A 324 -20.69 -4.76 1.72
C LYS A 324 -21.04 -4.52 3.18
N THR A 325 -20.15 -4.91 4.10
CA THR A 325 -20.51 -5.09 5.52
C THR A 325 -19.50 -4.56 6.53
N GLY A 326 -18.32 -4.11 6.09
CA GLY A 326 -17.18 -3.79 6.96
C GLY A 326 -16.54 -5.02 7.62
N ARG A 327 -16.89 -6.25 7.16
CA ARG A 327 -16.36 -7.51 7.70
C ARG A 327 -16.09 -8.50 6.57
N PRO A 328 -14.89 -9.13 6.52
CA PRO A 328 -14.61 -10.15 5.53
C PRO A 328 -15.37 -11.45 5.91
N ALA A 329 -16.31 -11.84 5.08
CA ALA A 329 -16.99 -13.13 5.13
C ALA A 329 -16.63 -13.89 3.86
N CYS A 330 -15.51 -14.59 3.91
CA CYS A 330 -14.94 -15.24 2.74
C CYS A 330 -15.68 -16.55 2.43
N PRO A 331 -16.05 -16.78 1.17
CA PRO A 331 -16.69 -18.05 0.78
C PRO A 331 -15.78 -19.24 1.03
N ASP A 332 -16.37 -20.34 1.52
CA ASP A 332 -15.72 -21.65 1.68
C ASP A 332 -14.38 -21.62 2.46
N THR A 333 -14.26 -20.69 3.42
CA THR A 333 -13.05 -20.52 4.24
C THR A 333 -13.38 -20.54 5.72
N PRO A 334 -12.39 -20.74 6.60
CA PRO A 334 -12.55 -20.48 8.02
C PRO A 334 -12.96 -19.03 8.28
N ARG A 335 -13.65 -18.80 9.41
CA ARG A 335 -13.99 -17.43 9.82
C ARG A 335 -12.70 -16.61 9.99
N TRP A 336 -12.65 -15.43 9.37
CA TRP A 336 -11.60 -14.45 9.58
C TRP A 336 -11.90 -13.64 10.86
N PRO A 337 -11.15 -13.83 11.94
CA PRO A 337 -11.38 -13.07 13.18
C PRO A 337 -10.84 -11.64 13.01
N ALA A 338 -11.46 -10.69 13.71
CA ALA A 338 -10.83 -9.40 13.89
C ALA A 338 -9.52 -9.58 14.68
N PHE A 339 -8.51 -8.82 14.31
CA PHE A 339 -7.20 -8.84 14.95
C PHE A 339 -7.32 -8.39 16.41
N SER A 340 -6.57 -9.05 17.28
CA SER A 340 -6.30 -8.58 18.64
C SER A 340 -4.85 -8.85 18.97
N VAL A 341 -4.26 -7.99 19.78
CA VAL A 341 -2.85 -8.10 20.20
C VAL A 341 -2.59 -9.44 20.93
N ASP A 342 -3.55 -9.91 21.70
CA ASP A 342 -3.42 -11.14 22.49
C ASP A 342 -3.36 -12.39 21.61
N SER A 343 -4.23 -12.46 20.61
CA SER A 343 -4.31 -13.62 19.71
C SER A 343 -3.29 -13.56 18.59
N ASP A 344 -3.01 -12.35 18.04
CA ASP A 344 -2.12 -12.10 16.90
C ASP A 344 -2.39 -13.05 15.71
N ILE A 345 -3.68 -13.18 15.37
CA ILE A 345 -4.15 -14.08 14.32
C ILE A 345 -4.20 -13.34 12.99
N TRP A 346 -3.59 -13.96 11.99
CA TRP A 346 -3.63 -13.53 10.59
C TRP A 346 -4.49 -14.50 9.78
N MET A 347 -5.23 -14.01 8.80
CA MET A 347 -5.78 -14.87 7.76
C MET A 347 -4.67 -15.17 6.74
N ARG A 348 -4.25 -16.43 6.68
CA ARG A 348 -3.22 -16.88 5.77
C ARG A 348 -3.87 -17.48 4.53
N PHE A 349 -3.61 -16.88 3.37
CA PHE A 349 -4.07 -17.35 2.07
C PHE A 349 -2.94 -18.12 1.40
N GLY A 350 -2.73 -19.36 1.83
CA GLY A 350 -1.72 -20.31 1.33
C GLY A 350 -2.34 -21.48 0.60
N ALA A 351 -1.61 -22.60 0.52
CA ALA A 351 -2.16 -23.84 -0.02
C ALA A 351 -3.41 -24.29 0.75
N GLU A 352 -3.44 -24.01 2.05
CA GLU A 352 -4.61 -24.03 2.90
C GLU A 352 -4.92 -22.61 3.38
N ILE A 353 -6.19 -22.24 3.36
CA ILE A 353 -6.63 -20.94 3.91
C ILE A 353 -6.93 -21.15 5.40
N ALA A 354 -6.23 -20.45 6.27
CA ALA A 354 -6.33 -20.64 7.71
C ALA A 354 -6.18 -19.34 8.50
N ALA A 355 -6.94 -19.21 9.57
CA ALA A 355 -6.73 -18.17 10.58
C ALA A 355 -5.74 -18.70 11.62
N ALA A 356 -4.50 -18.23 11.61
CA ALA A 356 -3.42 -18.73 12.44
C ALA A 356 -2.38 -17.63 12.76
N PRO A 357 -1.60 -17.74 13.84
CA PRO A 357 -0.44 -16.91 14.06
C PRO A 357 0.58 -17.08 12.93
N VAL A 358 1.36 -16.04 12.65
CA VAL A 358 2.51 -16.15 11.73
C VAL A 358 3.71 -16.78 12.44
N SER A 359 4.53 -17.51 11.67
CA SER A 359 5.72 -18.21 12.20
C SER A 359 6.83 -17.25 12.65
N ASP A 360 6.90 -16.08 12.07
CA ASP A 360 7.94 -15.05 12.27
C ASP A 360 7.59 -14.02 13.37
N ARG A 361 6.64 -14.35 14.26
CA ARG A 361 6.19 -13.47 15.35
C ARG A 361 7.34 -12.93 16.21
N ALA A 362 8.37 -13.74 16.48
CA ALA A 362 9.53 -13.30 17.27
C ALA A 362 10.31 -12.21 16.54
N VAL A 363 10.53 -12.38 15.25
CA VAL A 363 11.18 -11.40 14.36
C VAL A 363 10.39 -10.10 14.32
N LEU A 364 9.07 -10.18 14.13
CA LEU A 364 8.20 -9.00 14.09
C LEU A 364 8.17 -8.23 15.42
N ASN A 365 8.20 -8.95 16.55
CA ASN A 365 8.30 -8.33 17.89
C ASN A 365 9.62 -7.58 18.06
N PHE A 366 10.73 -8.20 17.65
CA PHE A 366 12.03 -7.57 17.72
C PHE A 366 12.10 -6.32 16.84
N LEU A 367 11.68 -6.42 15.57
CA LEU A 367 11.63 -5.29 14.64
C LEU A 367 10.80 -4.13 15.19
N GLN A 368 9.64 -4.42 15.75
CA GLN A 368 8.79 -3.40 16.36
C GLN A 368 9.51 -2.66 17.48
N GLN A 369 10.28 -3.35 18.32
CA GLN A 369 11.05 -2.74 19.41
C GLN A 369 12.26 -1.95 18.88
N ALA A 370 12.98 -2.48 17.89
CA ALA A 370 14.16 -1.86 17.32
C ALA A 370 13.82 -0.55 16.57
N LEU A 371 12.73 -0.53 15.81
CA LEU A 371 12.29 0.61 14.99
C LEU A 371 11.39 1.62 15.74
N GLN A 372 11.13 1.40 17.03
CA GLN A 372 10.44 2.35 17.90
C GLN A 372 11.40 3.17 18.79
N LYS A 373 12.70 2.88 18.75
CA LYS A 373 13.73 3.63 19.46
C LYS A 373 14.02 4.95 18.75
#